data_40a70a1c16bee6efd0bdf22aade61d47
#
_entry.id   40a70a1c16bee6efd0bdf22aade61d47
#
_cell.length_a   1.000
_cell.length_b   1.000
_cell.length_c   1.000
_cell.angle_alpha   90.00
_cell.angle_beta   90.00
_cell.angle_gamma   90.00
#
_symmetry.space_group_name_H-M   'P 1'
#
loop_
_entity.id
_entity.type
_entity.pdbx_description
1 polymer ?
#
loop_
_entity_poly.entity_id
_entity_poly.type
_entity_poly.pdbx_seq_one_letter_code
_entity_poly.pdbx_strand_id
1 'polypeptide(L)'
;MSKQNFKTIAENRKARHEYFVIESMEAGIELTGTEVKSLRQGQVNLKDSWCSIDRSEIFIKGMHISPYEKGNIFNRDPIRVRKLLIHKKEINRLLGKVKQDGLTLIPLSIYFKAANYL
;
A
#
# COMPACT_ATOMS: atom_id res chain seq x y z
N MET A 1 -6.58 -28.12 -1.83
CA MET A 1 -6.02 -26.92 -2.48
C MET A 1 -6.40 -25.68 -1.68
N SER A 2 -5.42 -25.01 -1.13
CA SER A 2 -5.72 -23.81 -0.37
C SER A 2 -5.95 -22.64 -1.32
N LYS A 3 -7.08 -21.98 -1.16
CA LYS A 3 -7.37 -20.77 -1.91
C LYS A 3 -7.12 -19.57 -1.00
N GLN A 4 -6.34 -18.63 -1.48
CA GLN A 4 -6.22 -17.35 -0.82
C GLN A 4 -7.37 -16.48 -1.31
N ASN A 5 -8.17 -16.02 -0.38
CA ASN A 5 -9.26 -15.11 -0.70
C ASN A 5 -8.76 -13.68 -0.65
N PHE A 6 -8.92 -12.98 -1.75
CA PHE A 6 -8.58 -11.57 -1.86
C PHE A 6 -9.87 -10.77 -1.93
N LYS A 7 -9.92 -9.70 -1.17
CA LYS A 7 -11.00 -8.73 -1.30
C LYS A 7 -10.37 -7.41 -1.67
N THR A 8 -10.46 -7.03 -2.93
CA THR A 8 -9.93 -5.76 -3.41
C THR A 8 -10.73 -4.62 -2.81
N ILE A 9 -10.03 -3.68 -2.20
CA ILE A 9 -10.62 -2.50 -1.58
C ILE A 9 -10.60 -1.34 -2.55
N ALA A 10 -9.45 -1.12 -3.21
CA ALA A 10 -9.31 -0.02 -4.16
C ALA A 10 -8.22 -0.36 -5.18
N GLU A 11 -8.37 0.21 -6.37
CA GLU A 11 -7.37 0.11 -7.43
C GLU A 11 -6.92 1.49 -7.87
N ASN A 12 -5.69 1.58 -8.33
CA ASN A 12 -5.13 2.81 -8.87
C ASN A 12 -5.25 2.80 -10.38
N ARG A 13 -6.42 3.14 -10.87
CA ARG A 13 -6.71 3.12 -12.32
C ARG A 13 -5.83 4.10 -13.09
N LYS A 14 -5.59 5.27 -12.54
CA LYS A 14 -4.76 6.29 -13.15
C LYS A 14 -3.35 5.77 -13.41
N ALA A 15 -2.76 5.10 -12.41
CA ALA A 15 -1.44 4.54 -12.55
C ALA A 15 -1.38 3.47 -13.64
N ARG A 16 -2.40 2.63 -13.75
CA ARG A 16 -2.45 1.60 -14.78
C ARG A 16 -2.53 2.17 -16.19
N HIS A 17 -3.10 3.36 -16.35
CA HIS A 17 -3.14 4.07 -17.64
C HIS A 17 -1.83 4.80 -17.96
N GLU A 18 -1.18 5.35 -16.93
CA GLU A 18 -0.02 6.22 -17.13
C GLU A 18 1.32 5.50 -17.12
N TYR A 19 1.39 4.30 -16.55
CA TYR A 19 2.65 3.58 -16.38
C TYR A 19 2.59 2.19 -16.99
N PHE A 20 3.73 1.77 -17.53
CA PHE A 20 3.96 0.36 -17.83
C PHE A 20 4.43 -0.33 -16.56
N VAL A 21 3.77 -1.41 -16.17
CA VAL A 21 4.18 -2.20 -15.03
C VAL A 21 5.25 -3.18 -15.48
N ILE A 22 6.48 -2.94 -15.02
CA ILE A 22 7.62 -3.82 -15.35
C ILE A 22 7.67 -4.98 -14.38
N GLU A 23 7.42 -4.70 -13.12
CA GLU A 23 7.43 -5.71 -12.06
C GLU A 23 6.42 -5.29 -11.01
N SER A 24 5.73 -6.26 -10.41
CA SER A 24 4.84 -5.98 -9.29
C SER A 24 5.11 -6.97 -8.17
N MET A 25 4.83 -6.55 -6.95
CA MET A 25 5.00 -7.38 -5.77
C MET A 25 3.99 -7.00 -4.70
N GLU A 26 3.77 -7.92 -3.79
CA GLU A 26 2.88 -7.71 -2.65
C GLU A 26 3.68 -7.21 -1.45
N ALA A 27 3.10 -6.27 -0.73
CA ALA A 27 3.69 -5.74 0.50
C ALA A 27 2.63 -5.63 1.57
N GLY A 28 3.00 -5.90 2.81
CA GLY A 28 2.16 -5.55 3.94
C GLY A 28 2.19 -4.05 4.18
N ILE A 29 1.22 -3.55 4.91
CA ILE A 29 1.18 -2.13 5.27
C ILE A 29 0.86 -1.99 6.75
N GLU A 30 1.59 -1.11 7.42
CA GLU A 30 1.39 -0.83 8.84
C GLU A 30 0.27 0.19 9.00
N LEU A 31 -0.81 -0.23 9.64
CA LEU A 31 -2.01 0.58 9.82
C LEU A 31 -2.47 0.60 11.26
N THR A 32 -3.18 1.65 11.64
CA THR A 32 -3.88 1.71 12.93
C THR A 32 -5.24 1.02 12.83
N GLY A 33 -5.87 0.75 14.00
CA GLY A 33 -7.19 0.12 14.01
C GLY A 33 -8.26 0.92 13.28
N THR A 34 -8.25 2.25 13.43
CA THR A 34 -9.24 3.11 12.74
C THR A 34 -9.03 3.11 11.24
N GLU A 35 -7.78 3.06 10.80
CA GLU A 35 -7.48 2.96 9.37
C GLU A 35 -7.99 1.65 8.77
N VAL A 36 -7.80 0.53 9.48
CA VAL A 36 -8.32 -0.77 9.05
C VAL A 36 -9.84 -0.72 8.93
N LYS A 37 -10.52 -0.10 9.89
CA LYS A 37 -11.98 0.03 9.84
C LYS A 37 -12.44 0.85 8.64
N SER A 38 -11.75 1.94 8.33
CA SER A 38 -12.05 2.73 7.14
C SER A 38 -11.83 1.94 5.87
N LEU A 39 -10.76 1.14 5.80
CA LEU A 39 -10.51 0.27 4.65
C LEU A 39 -11.63 -0.74 4.44
N ARG A 40 -12.17 -1.31 5.52
CA ARG A 40 -13.29 -2.24 5.43
C ARG A 40 -14.53 -1.59 4.83
N GLN A 41 -14.65 -0.29 4.94
CA GLN A 41 -15.73 0.50 4.34
C GLN A 41 -15.38 1.03 2.95
N GLY A 42 -14.20 0.66 2.43
CA GLY A 42 -13.75 1.12 1.12
C GLY A 42 -13.34 2.59 1.09
N GLN A 43 -13.07 3.20 2.24
CA GLN A 43 -12.77 4.62 2.35
C GLN A 43 -11.29 4.90 2.17
N VAL A 44 -10.77 4.58 0.99
CA VAL A 44 -9.37 4.78 0.65
C VAL A 44 -9.24 5.24 -0.80
N ASN A 45 -8.25 6.08 -1.07
CA ASN A 45 -7.95 6.56 -2.41
C ASN A 45 -6.44 6.45 -2.66
N LEU A 46 -6.08 5.73 -3.71
CA LEU A 46 -4.68 5.53 -4.12
C LEU A 46 -4.23 6.51 -5.19
N LYS A 47 -5.12 7.35 -5.70
CA LYS A 47 -4.79 8.30 -6.77
C LYS A 47 -3.66 9.20 -6.33
N ASP A 48 -2.68 9.35 -7.21
CA ASP A 48 -1.48 10.18 -6.98
C ASP A 48 -0.61 9.74 -5.80
N SER A 49 -0.79 8.52 -5.32
CA SER A 49 0.09 7.94 -4.31
C SER A 49 1.37 7.39 -4.94
N TRP A 50 2.41 7.32 -4.14
CA TRP A 50 3.70 6.76 -4.57
C TRP A 50 4.41 6.16 -3.38
N CYS A 51 5.43 5.36 -3.66
CA CYS A 51 6.28 4.80 -2.61
C CYS A 51 7.68 5.38 -2.71
N SER A 52 8.32 5.53 -1.57
CA SER A 52 9.71 5.97 -1.51
C SER A 52 10.50 5.09 -0.54
N ILE A 53 11.78 4.93 -0.84
CA ILE A 53 12.70 4.17 0.00
C ILE A 53 13.61 5.16 0.70
N ASP A 54 13.66 5.07 2.03
CA ASP A 54 14.50 5.93 2.86
C ASP A 54 15.08 5.08 3.98
N ARG A 55 16.40 5.13 4.13
CA ARG A 55 17.12 4.40 5.18
C ARG A 55 16.78 2.91 5.24
N SER A 56 16.75 2.27 4.08
CA SER A 56 16.43 0.85 3.93
C SER A 56 15.03 0.47 4.37
N GLU A 57 14.11 1.44 4.42
CA GLU A 57 12.70 1.21 4.66
C GLU A 57 11.90 1.79 3.51
N ILE A 58 10.71 1.24 3.26
CA ILE A 58 9.85 1.70 2.18
C ILE A 58 8.54 2.24 2.76
N PHE A 59 8.09 3.38 2.22
CA PHE A 59 6.92 4.09 2.71
C PHE A 59 5.96 4.38 1.56
N ILE A 60 4.67 4.34 1.85
CA ILE A 60 3.64 4.79 0.91
C ILE A 60 3.21 6.21 1.30
N LYS A 61 3.22 7.10 0.31
CA LYS A 61 2.91 8.52 0.48
C LYS A 61 1.75 8.89 -0.42
N GLY A 62 0.98 9.87 -0.02
CA GLY A 62 -0.13 10.36 -0.82
C GLY A 62 -1.37 9.48 -0.84
N MET A 63 -1.38 8.39 -0.10
CA MET A 63 -2.56 7.55 0.02
C MET A 63 -3.50 8.16 1.06
N HIS A 64 -4.74 8.40 0.65
CA HIS A 64 -5.76 8.96 1.54
C HIS A 64 -6.61 7.83 2.13
N ILE A 65 -6.66 7.78 3.46
CA ILE A 65 -7.59 6.91 4.18
C ILE A 65 -8.49 7.83 4.99
N SER A 66 -9.78 7.83 4.69
CA SER A 66 -10.74 8.70 5.37
C SER A 66 -10.80 8.39 6.86
N PRO A 67 -10.97 9.40 7.72
CA PRO A 67 -11.14 9.16 9.14
C PRO A 67 -12.35 8.25 9.36
N TYR A 68 -12.21 7.30 10.30
CA TYR A 68 -13.32 6.46 10.69
C TYR A 68 -14.28 7.29 11.54
N GLU A 69 -15.53 7.37 11.12
CA GLU A 69 -16.54 8.25 11.71
C GLU A 69 -16.66 8.07 13.23
N LYS A 70 -16.57 6.83 13.70
CA LYS A 70 -16.69 6.52 15.12
C LYS A 70 -15.35 6.48 15.87
N GLY A 71 -14.25 6.83 15.19
CA GLY A 71 -12.91 6.74 15.76
C GLY A 71 -12.52 7.91 16.64
N ASN A 72 -13.10 9.09 16.39
CA ASN A 72 -12.85 10.33 17.15
C ASN A 72 -11.35 10.57 17.36
N ILE A 73 -10.89 10.55 18.62
CA ILE A 73 -9.51 10.85 18.99
C ILE A 73 -8.51 9.81 18.50
N PHE A 74 -8.97 8.62 18.09
CA PHE A 74 -8.09 7.56 17.60
C PHE A 74 -7.81 7.67 16.11
N ASN A 75 -8.45 8.60 15.41
CA ASN A 75 -8.19 8.80 14.00
C ASN A 75 -6.82 9.44 13.78
N ARG A 76 -6.19 9.07 12.68
CA ARG A 76 -4.91 9.62 12.25
C ARG A 76 -5.12 10.58 11.10
N ASP A 77 -4.08 11.36 10.78
CA ASP A 77 -4.09 12.19 9.59
C ASP A 77 -4.41 11.33 8.37
N PRO A 78 -5.43 11.69 7.57
CA PRO A 78 -5.84 10.89 6.41
C PRO A 78 -4.73 10.60 5.42
N ILE A 79 -3.77 11.50 5.28
CA ILE A 79 -2.67 11.36 4.32
C ILE A 79 -1.33 11.08 4.98
N ARG A 80 -1.32 10.61 6.21
CA ARG A 80 -0.07 10.31 6.87
C ARG A 80 0.75 9.30 6.08
N VAL A 81 2.05 9.41 6.19
CA VAL A 81 2.98 8.45 5.57
C VAL A 81 2.88 7.13 6.33
N ARG A 82 2.77 6.02 5.58
CA ARG A 82 2.64 4.69 6.17
C ARG A 82 3.77 3.80 5.69
N LYS A 83 4.27 2.99 6.61
CA LYS A 83 5.36 2.08 6.31
C LYS A 83 4.82 0.82 5.64
N LEU A 84 5.49 0.39 4.59
CA LEU A 84 5.23 -0.91 3.98
C LEU A 84 6.12 -1.97 4.62
N LEU A 85 5.58 -3.17 4.73
CA LEU A 85 6.27 -4.29 5.38
C LEU A 85 6.80 -5.23 4.29
N ILE A 86 8.09 -5.09 4.01
CA ILE A 86 8.82 -5.88 3.03
C ILE A 86 10.18 -6.21 3.63
N HIS A 87 10.74 -7.37 3.30
CA HIS A 87 12.07 -7.74 3.76
C HIS A 87 13.12 -6.75 3.24
N LYS A 88 14.09 -6.44 4.08
CA LYS A 88 15.16 -5.49 3.73
C LYS A 88 15.92 -5.90 2.48
N LYS A 89 16.11 -7.19 2.27
CA LYS A 89 16.76 -7.71 1.07
C LYS A 89 16.00 -7.28 -0.20
N GLU A 90 14.67 -7.36 -0.16
CA GLU A 90 13.84 -6.93 -1.27
C GLU A 90 13.85 -5.42 -1.45
N ILE A 91 13.83 -4.67 -0.34
CA ILE A 91 13.90 -3.21 -0.39
C ILE A 91 15.19 -2.76 -1.06
N ASN A 92 16.32 -3.38 -0.68
CA ASN A 92 17.62 -3.03 -1.25
C ASN A 92 17.70 -3.39 -2.73
N ARG A 93 17.09 -4.51 -3.14
CA ARG A 93 17.00 -4.90 -4.54
C ARG A 93 16.20 -3.86 -5.34
N LEU A 94 15.05 -3.44 -4.80
CA LEU A 94 14.22 -2.43 -5.45
C LEU A 94 14.94 -1.09 -5.53
N LEU A 95 15.65 -0.69 -4.47
CA LEU A 95 16.41 0.55 -4.47
C LEU A 95 17.46 0.57 -5.58
N GLY A 96 18.16 -0.54 -5.76
CA GLY A 96 19.12 -0.68 -6.85
C GLY A 96 18.48 -0.50 -8.20
N LYS A 97 17.33 -1.15 -8.44
CA LYS A 97 16.60 -1.02 -9.71
C LYS A 97 16.08 0.39 -9.95
N VAL A 98 15.52 1.02 -8.91
CA VAL A 98 15.01 2.39 -9.02
C VAL A 98 16.14 3.34 -9.43
N LYS A 99 17.31 3.22 -8.81
CA LYS A 99 18.45 4.08 -9.12
C LYS A 99 19.04 3.79 -10.48
N GLN A 100 19.19 2.51 -10.82
CA GLN A 100 19.85 2.10 -12.06
C GLN A 100 18.98 2.34 -13.29
N ASP A 101 17.68 2.00 -13.20
CA ASP A 101 16.78 2.01 -14.34
C ASP A 101 15.81 3.20 -14.34
N GLY A 102 15.89 4.08 -13.35
CA GLY A 102 15.00 5.23 -13.25
C GLY A 102 13.53 4.85 -13.05
N LEU A 103 13.28 3.76 -12.33
CA LEU A 103 11.92 3.28 -12.12
C LEU A 103 11.22 4.05 -11.01
N THR A 104 9.89 4.03 -11.06
CA THR A 104 9.03 4.64 -10.04
C THR A 104 8.25 3.53 -9.33
N LEU A 105 8.09 3.66 -8.02
CA LEU A 105 7.32 2.70 -7.21
C LEU A 105 5.93 3.27 -6.97
N ILE A 106 4.92 2.59 -7.50
CA ILE A 106 3.53 3.06 -7.46
C ILE A 106 2.63 1.97 -6.88
N PRO A 107 1.76 2.31 -5.91
CA PRO A 107 0.75 1.37 -5.45
C PRO A 107 -0.28 1.13 -6.55
N LEU A 108 -0.55 -0.12 -6.88
CA LEU A 108 -1.52 -0.48 -7.92
C LEU A 108 -2.88 -0.83 -7.35
N SER A 109 -2.90 -1.48 -6.20
CA SER A 109 -4.14 -1.86 -5.55
C SER A 109 -3.90 -2.10 -4.07
N ILE A 110 -4.96 -2.04 -3.30
CA ILE A 110 -4.96 -2.43 -1.89
C ILE A 110 -6.09 -3.43 -1.67
N TYR A 111 -5.81 -4.47 -0.89
CA TYR A 111 -6.76 -5.54 -0.68
C TYR A 111 -6.55 -6.22 0.66
N PHE A 112 -7.61 -6.85 1.14
CA PHE A 112 -7.51 -7.76 2.26
C PHE A 112 -7.24 -9.17 1.76
N LYS A 113 -6.34 -9.85 2.44
CA LYS A 113 -5.96 -11.22 2.10
C LYS A 113 -6.21 -12.10 3.31
N ALA A 114 -7.09 -13.07 3.15
CA ALA A 114 -7.32 -14.06 4.18
C ALA A 114 -6.42 -15.27 3.91
N ALA A 115 -5.66 -15.67 4.92
CA ALA A 115 -4.91 -16.91 4.87
C ALA A 115 -5.78 -18.03 5.43
N ASN A 116 -5.74 -19.20 4.78
CA ASN A 116 -6.40 -20.38 5.30
C ASN A 116 -5.48 -21.04 6.30
N TYR A 117 -5.97 -21.24 7.52
CA TYR A 117 -5.24 -21.96 8.56
C TYR A 117 -5.80 -23.38 8.66
N LEU A 118 -4.92 -24.29 8.81
CA LEU A 118 -5.28 -25.68 9.04
C LEU A 118 -5.14 -26.01 10.49
#